data_46368ed9eafba96a3909205d0a5a3955
#
_entry.id   46368ed9eafba96a3909205d0a5a3955
#
_cell.length_a   1.000
_cell.length_b   1.000
_cell.length_c   1.000
_cell.angle_alpha   90.00
_cell.angle_beta   90.00
_cell.angle_gamma   90.00
#
_symmetry.space_group_name_H-M   'P 1'
#
loop_
_entity.id
_entity.type
_entity.pdbx_description
1 polymer ?
#
loop_
_entity_poly.entity_id
_entity_poly.type
_entity_poly.pdbx_seq_one_letter_code
_entity_poly.pdbx_strand_id
1 'polypeptide(L)'
;MSQVVSSLDVPSSYRDNRSELDRETERRLLARSTTLYVGNLSFYTTETQMYEVFSACARPEEGGGVKRIIMGLDRHQKTPCGFAFVEYYLHSEALASLRYISGTKVDERIIRCDLDPGYKEGRQFGRGRSGGQVRDEFRQEYDSGRGGWGHQRMEEERRRQEQERLRTQIQMDTYATGVPGEIPRGEGPGAGGRSKRARSDDDEEDDEEWKRRREGDGE
;
A
#
# COMPACT_ATOMS: atom_id res chain seq x y z
N MET A 1 -9.43 -25.09 -12.67
CA MET A 1 -8.76 -24.27 -13.73
C MET A 1 -7.44 -23.79 -13.16
N SER A 2 -6.31 -24.22 -13.74
CA SER A 2 -5.00 -23.74 -13.33
C SER A 2 -4.88 -22.27 -13.76
N GLN A 3 -4.72 -21.34 -12.82
CA GLN A 3 -4.36 -19.98 -13.15
C GLN A 3 -2.98 -20.02 -13.80
N VAL A 4 -2.90 -19.52 -15.02
CA VAL A 4 -1.62 -19.25 -15.67
C VAL A 4 -0.98 -18.10 -14.88
N VAL A 5 -0.02 -18.44 -14.03
CA VAL A 5 0.80 -17.42 -13.34
C VAL A 5 1.64 -16.76 -14.43
N SER A 6 1.47 -15.47 -14.62
CA SER A 6 2.31 -14.68 -15.53
C SER A 6 3.77 -14.89 -15.14
N SER A 7 4.63 -15.08 -16.15
CA SER A 7 6.07 -15.29 -15.94
C SER A 7 6.62 -14.20 -15.01
N LEU A 8 7.28 -14.62 -13.94
CA LEU A 8 7.91 -13.72 -12.96
C LEU A 8 9.17 -13.05 -13.53
N ASP A 9 9.64 -13.51 -14.71
CA ASP A 9 10.76 -12.92 -15.44
C ASP A 9 10.41 -11.59 -16.13
N VAL A 10 9.12 -11.24 -16.18
CA VAL A 10 8.71 -9.96 -16.75
C VAL A 10 8.96 -8.85 -15.73
N PRO A 11 9.81 -7.87 -16.04
CA PRO A 11 10.00 -6.72 -15.16
C PRO A 11 8.67 -6.07 -14.82
N SER A 12 8.53 -5.64 -13.57
CA SER A 12 7.33 -4.94 -13.12
C SER A 12 7.06 -3.72 -14.00
N SER A 13 5.81 -3.55 -14.40
CA SER A 13 5.35 -2.30 -15.02
C SER A 13 5.23 -1.16 -14.00
N TYR A 14 5.39 -1.48 -12.71
CA TYR A 14 5.34 -0.48 -11.65
C TYR A 14 6.49 0.52 -11.80
N ARG A 15 6.14 1.79 -11.74
CA ARG A 15 7.08 2.91 -11.77
C ARG A 15 6.88 3.78 -10.55
N ASP A 16 7.95 4.22 -9.95
CA ASP A 16 7.90 5.18 -8.87
C ASP A 16 7.57 6.58 -9.40
N ASN A 17 6.31 7.01 -9.26
CA ASN A 17 5.85 8.32 -9.72
C ASN A 17 6.52 9.51 -9.00
N ARG A 18 7.25 9.25 -7.90
CA ARG A 18 8.03 10.28 -7.20
C ARG A 18 9.50 10.29 -7.63
N SER A 19 9.87 9.41 -8.55
CA SER A 19 11.20 9.41 -9.13
C SER A 19 11.29 10.53 -10.17
N GLU A 20 12.17 11.49 -9.96
CA GLU A 20 12.51 12.55 -10.93
C GLU A 20 13.41 12.03 -12.06
N LEU A 21 13.66 10.71 -12.10
CA LEU A 21 14.54 10.10 -13.08
C LEU A 21 13.83 9.98 -14.44
N ASP A 22 14.53 10.44 -15.48
CA ASP A 22 14.12 10.17 -16.86
C ASP A 22 14.17 8.67 -17.17
N ARG A 23 13.30 8.21 -18.08
CA ARG A 23 13.17 6.78 -18.46
C ARG A 23 14.48 6.15 -18.89
N GLU A 24 15.29 6.89 -19.64
CA GLU A 24 16.56 6.38 -20.13
C GLU A 24 17.58 6.24 -19.01
N THR A 25 17.65 7.23 -18.13
CA THR A 25 18.50 7.21 -16.95
C THR A 25 18.09 6.09 -16.00
N GLU A 26 16.79 5.91 -15.76
CA GLU A 26 16.28 4.81 -14.96
C GLU A 26 16.68 3.45 -15.53
N ARG A 27 16.49 3.24 -16.84
CA ARG A 27 16.90 1.99 -17.51
C ARG A 27 18.41 1.73 -17.39
N ARG A 28 19.24 2.76 -17.54
CA ARG A 28 20.69 2.67 -17.36
C ARG A 28 21.08 2.29 -15.93
N LEU A 29 20.38 2.85 -14.94
CA LEU A 29 20.61 2.52 -13.53
C LEU A 29 20.18 1.09 -13.22
N LEU A 30 18.99 0.66 -13.68
CA LEU A 30 18.51 -0.71 -13.51
C LEU A 30 19.44 -1.75 -14.14
N ALA A 31 20.03 -1.46 -15.31
CA ALA A 31 20.93 -2.38 -15.99
C ALA A 31 22.22 -2.72 -15.22
N ARG A 32 22.55 -1.97 -14.18
CA ARG A 32 23.74 -2.18 -13.32
C ARG A 32 23.40 -2.17 -11.83
N SER A 33 22.13 -2.15 -11.50
CA SER A 33 21.68 -2.05 -10.12
C SER A 33 22.03 -3.30 -9.31
N THR A 34 22.47 -3.09 -8.09
CA THR A 34 22.69 -4.11 -7.07
C THR A 34 21.57 -4.13 -6.03
N THR A 35 20.53 -3.32 -6.21
CA THR A 35 19.44 -3.13 -5.25
C THR A 35 18.17 -3.79 -5.75
N LEU A 36 17.52 -4.55 -4.88
CA LEU A 36 16.21 -5.13 -5.10
C LEU A 36 15.19 -4.46 -4.19
N TYR A 37 14.01 -4.19 -4.73
CA TYR A 37 12.79 -3.97 -3.96
C TYR A 37 12.10 -5.32 -3.77
N VAL A 38 11.79 -5.67 -2.53
CA VAL A 38 11.09 -6.91 -2.17
C VAL A 38 9.72 -6.53 -1.60
N GLY A 39 8.68 -6.96 -2.27
CA GLY A 39 7.30 -6.67 -1.90
C GLY A 39 6.54 -7.92 -1.45
N ASN A 40 5.36 -7.69 -0.89
CA ASN A 40 4.43 -8.71 -0.39
C ASN A 40 4.95 -9.53 0.81
N LEU A 41 5.86 -8.95 1.60
CA LEU A 41 6.31 -9.54 2.84
C LEU A 41 5.20 -9.54 3.90
N SER A 42 5.29 -10.47 4.85
CA SER A 42 4.53 -10.42 6.09
C SER A 42 5.00 -9.24 6.95
N PHE A 43 4.12 -8.70 7.78
CA PHE A 43 4.52 -7.71 8.80
C PHE A 43 5.36 -8.35 9.92
N TYR A 44 5.36 -9.66 10.01
CA TYR A 44 6.12 -10.44 11.00
C TYR A 44 7.48 -10.92 10.48
N THR A 45 7.74 -10.77 9.17
CA THR A 45 9.02 -11.16 8.56
C THR A 45 10.16 -10.33 9.16
N THR A 46 11.17 -11.03 9.65
CA THR A 46 12.34 -10.42 10.28
C THR A 46 13.48 -10.19 9.28
N GLU A 47 14.39 -9.28 9.63
CA GLU A 47 15.60 -9.03 8.84
C GLU A 47 16.47 -10.28 8.73
N THR A 48 16.56 -11.08 9.81
CA THR A 48 17.33 -12.33 9.83
C THR A 48 16.82 -13.35 8.81
N GLN A 49 15.51 -13.56 8.75
CA GLN A 49 14.88 -14.43 7.74
C GLN A 49 15.15 -13.93 6.31
N MET A 50 15.05 -12.63 6.10
CA MET A 50 15.39 -12.02 4.82
C MET A 50 16.85 -12.28 4.46
N TYR A 51 17.76 -12.11 5.43
CA TYR A 51 19.18 -12.35 5.19
C TYR A 51 19.47 -13.80 4.83
N GLU A 52 18.87 -14.78 5.50
CA GLU A 52 18.99 -16.21 5.18
C GLU A 52 18.54 -16.51 3.75
N VAL A 53 17.34 -16.03 3.37
CA VAL A 53 16.78 -16.26 2.03
C VAL A 53 17.66 -15.65 0.94
N PHE A 54 18.05 -14.39 1.10
CA PHE A 54 18.78 -13.65 0.06
C PHE A 54 20.26 -14.02 0.01
N SER A 55 20.83 -14.55 1.10
CA SER A 55 22.19 -15.10 1.12
C SER A 55 22.34 -16.36 0.26
N ALA A 56 21.24 -17.05 -0.07
CA ALA A 56 21.30 -18.22 -0.96
C ALA A 56 21.82 -17.90 -2.38
N CYS A 57 21.69 -16.65 -2.83
CA CYS A 57 22.23 -16.18 -4.10
C CYS A 57 23.56 -15.42 -3.97
N ALA A 58 24.10 -15.31 -2.75
CA ALA A 58 25.36 -14.63 -2.48
C ALA A 58 26.56 -15.45 -2.94
N ARG A 59 27.61 -14.76 -3.41
CA ARG A 59 28.86 -15.35 -3.87
C ARG A 59 30.06 -14.74 -3.14
N PRO A 60 30.29 -15.12 -1.88
CA PRO A 60 31.37 -14.54 -1.07
C PRO A 60 32.75 -14.76 -1.67
N GLU A 61 32.97 -15.88 -2.37
CA GLU A 61 34.21 -16.22 -3.09
C GLU A 61 34.54 -15.27 -4.23
N GLU A 62 33.56 -14.60 -4.81
CA GLU A 62 33.72 -13.56 -5.83
C GLU A 62 33.78 -12.14 -5.24
N GLY A 63 33.85 -12.01 -3.91
CA GLY A 63 33.78 -10.73 -3.22
C GLY A 63 32.36 -10.14 -3.13
N GLY A 64 31.36 -10.99 -3.34
CA GLY A 64 29.96 -10.65 -3.26
C GLY A 64 29.33 -10.86 -1.88
N GLY A 65 28.01 -10.83 -1.85
CA GLY A 65 27.20 -11.06 -0.66
C GLY A 65 26.12 -10.00 -0.48
N VAL A 66 25.24 -10.24 0.50
CA VAL A 66 24.26 -9.24 0.92
C VAL A 66 24.98 -8.12 1.67
N LYS A 67 24.94 -6.92 1.11
CA LYS A 67 25.58 -5.74 1.68
C LYS A 67 24.77 -5.20 2.87
N ARG A 68 23.47 -5.08 2.71
CA ARG A 68 22.53 -4.69 3.76
C ARG A 68 21.09 -4.96 3.34
N ILE A 69 20.22 -5.06 4.34
CA ILE A 69 18.78 -5.15 4.19
C ILE A 69 18.15 -3.94 4.87
N ILE A 70 17.23 -3.27 4.22
CA ILE A 70 16.49 -2.14 4.76
C ILE A 70 15.02 -2.53 4.80
N MET A 71 14.50 -2.81 5.98
CA MET A 71 13.09 -3.15 6.16
C MET A 71 12.21 -1.93 5.92
N GLY A 72 11.11 -2.14 5.20
CA GLY A 72 10.09 -1.13 5.01
C GLY A 72 9.28 -0.92 6.28
N LEU A 73 9.16 0.33 6.71
CA LEU A 73 8.53 0.70 7.98
C LEU A 73 7.31 1.58 7.74
N ASP A 74 6.32 1.44 8.60
CA ASP A 74 5.27 2.42 8.74
C ASP A 74 5.87 3.78 9.14
N ARG A 75 5.40 4.86 8.50
CA ARG A 75 5.96 6.20 8.72
C ARG A 75 5.71 6.70 10.15
N HIS A 76 4.57 6.35 10.74
CA HIS A 76 4.14 6.83 12.05
C HIS A 76 4.55 5.86 13.15
N GLN A 77 4.21 4.59 13.00
CA GLN A 77 4.41 3.56 14.04
C GLN A 77 5.82 2.97 14.04
N LYS A 78 6.59 3.13 12.93
CA LYS A 78 7.92 2.53 12.75
C LYS A 78 7.94 0.99 12.82
N THR A 79 6.80 0.35 12.61
CA THR A 79 6.64 -1.09 12.52
C THR A 79 6.82 -1.57 11.09
N PRO A 80 7.23 -2.84 10.84
CA PRO A 80 7.34 -3.38 9.50
C PRO A 80 6.02 -3.28 8.74
N CYS A 81 6.08 -2.87 7.48
CA CYS A 81 4.89 -2.69 6.64
C CYS A 81 4.90 -3.53 5.35
N GLY A 82 5.69 -4.62 5.34
CA GLY A 82 5.59 -5.69 4.35
C GLY A 82 6.31 -5.44 3.03
N PHE A 83 7.39 -4.66 3.04
CA PHE A 83 8.36 -4.56 1.97
C PHE A 83 9.77 -4.36 2.52
N ALA A 84 10.79 -4.55 1.70
CA ALA A 84 12.18 -4.30 2.05
C ALA A 84 12.99 -3.90 0.82
N PHE A 85 14.16 -3.32 1.05
CA PHE A 85 15.22 -3.20 0.04
C PHE A 85 16.38 -4.12 0.43
N VAL A 86 16.89 -4.86 -0.56
CA VAL A 86 18.07 -5.72 -0.39
C VAL A 86 19.16 -5.20 -1.31
N GLU A 87 20.30 -4.82 -0.77
CA GLU A 87 21.47 -4.40 -1.51
C GLU A 87 22.52 -5.50 -1.52
N TYR A 88 23.01 -5.84 -2.70
CA TYR A 88 24.12 -6.75 -2.90
C TYR A 88 25.41 -5.98 -3.21
N TYR A 89 26.54 -6.66 -3.12
CA TYR A 89 27.80 -6.12 -3.63
C TYR A 89 27.89 -6.26 -5.15
N LEU A 90 27.35 -7.34 -5.72
CA LEU A 90 27.43 -7.64 -7.14
C LEU A 90 26.06 -7.57 -7.83
N HIS A 91 26.03 -6.99 -9.03
CA HIS A 91 24.82 -6.96 -9.87
C HIS A 91 24.34 -8.37 -10.26
N SER A 92 25.27 -9.31 -10.50
CA SER A 92 24.96 -10.69 -10.84
C SER A 92 24.14 -11.40 -9.75
N GLU A 93 24.40 -11.09 -8.48
CA GLU A 93 23.66 -11.64 -7.34
C GLU A 93 22.23 -11.08 -7.28
N ALA A 94 22.07 -9.78 -7.53
CA ALA A 94 20.73 -9.16 -7.62
C ALA A 94 19.91 -9.79 -8.74
N LEU A 95 20.50 -10.03 -9.91
CA LEU A 95 19.82 -10.74 -11.00
C LEU A 95 19.52 -12.21 -10.67
N ALA A 96 20.42 -12.90 -9.99
CA ALA A 96 20.19 -14.27 -9.54
C ALA A 96 19.00 -14.32 -8.56
N SER A 97 18.96 -13.40 -7.62
CA SER A 97 17.85 -13.31 -6.65
C SER A 97 16.54 -12.95 -7.32
N LEU A 98 16.54 -12.05 -8.29
CA LEU A 98 15.35 -11.73 -9.09
C LEU A 98 14.81 -12.99 -9.79
N ARG A 99 15.69 -13.84 -10.31
CA ARG A 99 15.33 -15.03 -11.08
C ARG A 99 14.91 -16.21 -10.19
N TYR A 100 15.58 -16.43 -9.07
CA TYR A 100 15.43 -17.64 -8.26
C TYR A 100 14.66 -17.45 -6.96
N ILE A 101 14.65 -16.24 -6.40
CA ILE A 101 13.97 -15.94 -5.13
C ILE A 101 12.61 -15.29 -5.38
N SER A 102 12.46 -14.48 -6.42
CA SER A 102 11.15 -13.90 -6.74
C SER A 102 10.13 -15.00 -7.02
N GLY A 103 8.95 -14.89 -6.41
CA GLY A 103 7.90 -15.91 -6.50
C GLY A 103 8.06 -17.09 -5.53
N THR A 104 9.08 -17.11 -4.69
CA THR A 104 9.19 -18.10 -3.61
C THR A 104 8.36 -17.68 -2.39
N LYS A 105 8.16 -18.61 -1.47
CA LYS A 105 7.42 -18.35 -0.23
C LYS A 105 8.38 -17.99 0.90
N VAL A 106 8.08 -16.88 1.56
CA VAL A 106 8.69 -16.47 2.83
C VAL A 106 7.54 -16.18 3.79
N ASP A 107 7.54 -16.81 4.97
CA ASP A 107 6.44 -16.73 5.95
C ASP A 107 5.07 -16.99 5.31
N GLU A 108 4.96 -18.08 4.55
CA GLU A 108 3.75 -18.52 3.85
C GLU A 108 3.24 -17.56 2.75
N ARG A 109 4.00 -16.50 2.44
CA ARG A 109 3.66 -15.49 1.45
C ARG A 109 4.56 -15.57 0.23
N ILE A 110 3.97 -15.50 -0.94
CA ILE A 110 4.72 -15.39 -2.19
C ILE A 110 5.29 -13.99 -2.29
N ILE A 111 6.60 -13.88 -2.17
CA ILE A 111 7.31 -12.59 -2.28
C ILE A 111 7.54 -12.22 -3.75
N ARG A 112 7.64 -10.93 -4.00
CA ARG A 112 7.99 -10.39 -5.32
C ARG A 112 9.24 -9.53 -5.20
N CYS A 113 10.22 -9.81 -6.06
CA CYS A 113 11.42 -9.00 -6.19
C CYS A 113 11.37 -8.22 -7.50
N ASP A 114 11.75 -6.96 -7.46
CA ASP A 114 11.94 -6.11 -8.63
C ASP A 114 13.30 -5.39 -8.50
N LEU A 115 14.01 -5.16 -9.63
CA LEU A 115 15.21 -4.33 -9.61
C LEU A 115 14.84 -2.87 -9.28
N ASP A 116 15.65 -2.24 -8.46
CA ASP A 116 15.48 -0.85 -8.05
C ASP A 116 16.69 0.00 -8.46
N PRO A 117 16.53 1.25 -8.93
CA PRO A 117 17.65 2.10 -9.34
C PRO A 117 18.68 2.40 -8.25
N GLY A 118 18.35 2.12 -7.00
CA GLY A 118 19.18 2.32 -5.81
C GLY A 118 18.38 2.87 -4.65
N TYR A 119 18.74 2.43 -3.45
CA TYR A 119 18.11 2.92 -2.25
C TYR A 119 18.52 4.38 -1.94
N LYS A 120 17.54 5.19 -1.56
CA LYS A 120 17.72 6.53 -1.02
C LYS A 120 17.05 6.60 0.36
N GLU A 121 17.66 7.30 1.29
CA GLU A 121 17.10 7.48 2.62
C GLU A 121 15.70 8.12 2.55
N GLY A 122 14.81 7.65 3.42
CA GLY A 122 13.39 8.03 3.42
C GLY A 122 12.48 7.12 2.60
N ARG A 123 13.02 6.32 1.66
CA ARG A 123 12.23 5.37 0.86
C ARG A 123 11.77 4.15 1.65
N GLN A 124 12.37 3.87 2.80
CA GLN A 124 11.96 2.81 3.71
C GLN A 124 10.59 3.07 4.35
N PHE A 125 10.09 4.29 4.31
CA PHE A 125 8.80 4.59 4.91
C PHE A 125 7.64 4.37 3.95
N GLY A 126 6.56 3.79 4.47
CA GLY A 126 5.31 3.63 3.74
C GLY A 126 4.77 4.98 3.24
N ARG A 127 4.09 4.94 2.08
CA ARG A 127 3.58 6.12 1.37
C ARG A 127 2.08 6.30 1.53
N GLY A 128 1.43 5.38 2.23
CA GLY A 128 0.02 5.46 2.53
C GLY A 128 -0.32 6.60 3.48
N ARG A 129 -1.56 7.01 3.49
CA ARG A 129 -2.08 8.05 4.39
C ARG A 129 -1.96 7.63 5.85
N SER A 130 -2.20 6.35 6.14
CA SER A 130 -2.06 5.75 7.47
C SER A 130 -0.59 5.60 7.91
N GLY A 131 0.37 5.75 6.99
CA GLY A 131 1.80 5.56 7.23
C GLY A 131 2.37 4.25 6.66
N GLY A 132 1.52 3.25 6.39
CA GLY A 132 1.88 1.99 5.76
C GLY A 132 1.93 2.05 4.24
N GLN A 133 1.80 0.91 3.58
CA GLN A 133 1.71 0.87 2.11
C GLN A 133 0.31 1.30 1.65
N VAL A 134 0.23 2.04 0.52
CA VAL A 134 -1.04 2.45 -0.11
C VAL A 134 -1.95 1.25 -0.38
N ARG A 135 -1.37 0.11 -0.80
CA ARG A 135 -2.11 -1.12 -1.04
C ARG A 135 -2.90 -1.60 0.19
N ASP A 136 -2.34 -1.44 1.38
CA ASP A 136 -2.97 -1.91 2.62
C ASP A 136 -4.08 -0.98 3.10
N GLU A 137 -4.11 0.26 2.66
CA GLU A 137 -5.21 1.18 2.97
C GLU A 137 -6.51 0.76 2.30
N PHE A 138 -6.43 0.36 1.03
CA PHE A 138 -7.61 0.04 0.20
C PHE A 138 -7.97 -1.44 0.20
N ARG A 139 -7.21 -2.29 0.88
CA ARG A 139 -7.44 -3.73 0.89
C ARG A 139 -8.78 -4.07 1.54
N GLN A 140 -9.63 -4.78 0.77
CA GLN A 140 -10.95 -5.25 1.23
C GLN A 140 -10.89 -6.65 1.83
N GLU A 141 -9.81 -7.41 1.54
CA GLU A 141 -9.64 -8.78 1.99
C GLU A 141 -8.94 -8.83 3.36
N TYR A 142 -9.31 -9.83 4.15
CA TYR A 142 -8.62 -10.12 5.41
C TYR A 142 -7.30 -10.83 5.13
N ASP A 143 -6.21 -10.32 5.68
CA ASP A 143 -4.87 -10.88 5.54
C ASP A 143 -4.16 -10.87 6.89
N SER A 144 -4.07 -12.03 7.54
CA SER A 144 -3.47 -12.17 8.86
C SER A 144 -1.99 -11.77 8.88
N GLY A 145 -1.25 -12.06 7.80
CA GLY A 145 0.16 -11.69 7.67
C GLY A 145 0.40 -10.19 7.47
N ARG A 146 -0.67 -9.41 7.30
CA ARG A 146 -0.61 -7.96 7.09
C ARG A 146 -1.56 -7.19 8.03
N GLY A 147 -1.70 -7.66 9.26
CA GLY A 147 -2.48 -6.99 10.30
C GLY A 147 -4.00 -7.06 10.14
N GLY A 148 -4.54 -8.01 9.37
CA GLY A 148 -5.97 -8.25 9.23
C GLY A 148 -6.61 -7.46 8.08
N TRP A 149 -7.65 -6.68 8.37
CA TRP A 149 -8.35 -5.85 7.37
C TRP A 149 -7.53 -4.63 6.93
N GLY A 150 -7.81 -4.08 5.75
CA GLY A 150 -7.23 -2.80 5.32
C GLY A 150 -7.69 -1.63 6.18
N HIS A 151 -6.88 -0.58 6.24
CA HIS A 151 -7.11 0.56 7.16
C HIS A 151 -8.46 1.24 6.99
N GLN A 152 -8.90 1.49 5.76
CA GLN A 152 -10.20 2.11 5.50
C GLN A 152 -11.35 1.25 6.04
N ARG A 153 -11.30 -0.06 5.78
CA ARG A 153 -12.31 -0.98 6.27
C ARG A 153 -12.34 -1.06 7.79
N MET A 154 -11.18 -1.08 8.43
CA MET A 154 -11.12 -1.05 9.91
C MET A 154 -11.68 0.24 10.48
N GLU A 155 -11.43 1.37 9.83
CA GLU A 155 -11.95 2.67 10.27
C GLU A 155 -13.48 2.79 10.09
N GLU A 156 -14.01 2.27 8.99
CA GLU A 156 -15.46 2.19 8.77
C GLU A 156 -16.15 1.29 9.79
N GLU A 157 -15.57 0.12 10.07
CA GLU A 157 -16.08 -0.81 11.06
C GLU A 157 -16.07 -0.19 12.47
N ARG A 158 -14.96 0.47 12.84
CA ARG A 158 -14.86 1.19 14.12
C ARG A 158 -15.92 2.28 14.24
N ARG A 159 -16.13 3.08 13.18
CA ARG A 159 -17.17 4.13 13.15
C ARG A 159 -18.56 3.54 13.31
N ARG A 160 -18.84 2.43 12.63
CA ARG A 160 -20.11 1.73 12.73
C ARG A 160 -20.35 1.23 14.16
N GLN A 161 -19.37 0.59 14.76
CA GLN A 161 -19.47 0.10 16.14
C GLN A 161 -19.64 1.23 17.15
N GLU A 162 -18.97 2.34 16.97
CA GLU A 162 -19.09 3.51 17.81
C GLU A 162 -20.50 4.13 17.72
N GLN A 163 -21.04 4.26 16.51
CA GLN A 163 -22.42 4.71 16.30
C GLN A 163 -23.45 3.77 16.93
N GLU A 164 -23.24 2.46 16.82
CA GLU A 164 -24.11 1.46 17.41
C GLU A 164 -24.06 1.51 18.95
N ARG A 165 -22.87 1.65 19.52
CA ARG A 165 -22.70 1.86 20.98
C ARG A 165 -23.42 3.11 21.47
N LEU A 166 -23.23 4.23 20.77
CA LEU A 166 -23.90 5.49 21.11
C LEU A 166 -25.43 5.34 21.02
N ARG A 167 -25.93 4.69 19.99
CA ARG A 167 -27.35 4.40 19.80
C ARG A 167 -27.92 3.56 20.94
N THR A 168 -27.20 2.50 21.33
CA THR A 168 -27.60 1.64 22.46
C THR A 168 -27.56 2.40 23.77
N GLN A 169 -26.59 3.26 24.00
CA GLN A 169 -26.47 4.07 25.21
C GLN A 169 -27.63 5.07 25.32
N ILE A 170 -27.93 5.79 24.25
CA ILE A 170 -29.10 6.71 24.21
C ILE A 170 -30.40 5.96 24.50
N GLN A 171 -30.56 4.76 23.95
CA GLN A 171 -31.73 3.93 24.19
C GLN A 171 -31.83 3.49 25.65
N MET A 172 -30.73 3.06 26.25
CA MET A 172 -30.66 2.70 27.68
C MET A 172 -30.98 3.89 28.59
N ASP A 173 -30.42 5.06 28.31
CA ASP A 173 -30.64 6.28 29.07
C ASP A 173 -32.12 6.73 28.97
N THR A 174 -32.73 6.57 27.80
CA THR A 174 -34.17 6.86 27.60
C THR A 174 -35.06 5.92 28.41
N TYR A 175 -34.70 4.64 28.53
CA TYR A 175 -35.44 3.69 29.38
C TYR A 175 -35.21 3.94 30.87
N ALA A 176 -34.00 4.36 31.26
CA ALA A 176 -33.63 4.60 32.66
C ALA A 176 -34.31 5.86 33.24
N THR A 177 -34.60 6.86 32.42
CA THR A 177 -35.23 8.11 32.83
C THR A 177 -36.75 8.03 32.94
N GLY A 178 -37.39 6.89 32.58
CA GLY A 178 -38.81 6.63 32.77
C GLY A 178 -39.75 7.58 32.03
N VAL A 179 -39.26 8.42 31.17
CA VAL A 179 -40.05 9.23 30.25
C VAL A 179 -40.37 8.35 29.05
N PRO A 180 -41.66 8.06 28.73
CA PRO A 180 -41.96 7.40 27.46
C PRO A 180 -41.51 8.34 26.34
N GLY A 181 -40.34 8.07 25.84
CA GLY A 181 -39.66 8.96 24.90
C GLY A 181 -40.49 9.11 23.64
N GLU A 182 -40.66 10.32 23.20
CA GLU A 182 -40.86 10.61 21.80
C GLU A 182 -39.68 9.96 21.05
N ILE A 183 -39.98 8.86 20.39
CA ILE A 183 -39.08 8.29 19.41
C ILE A 183 -38.86 9.41 18.38
N PRO A 184 -37.65 9.91 18.17
CA PRO A 184 -37.41 10.79 17.05
C PRO A 184 -37.87 10.01 15.83
N ARG A 185 -39.01 10.37 15.25
CA ARG A 185 -39.44 9.82 13.97
C ARG A 185 -38.28 10.09 13.01
N GLY A 186 -37.50 9.05 12.74
CA GLY A 186 -36.58 9.08 11.63
C GLY A 186 -37.41 9.51 10.45
N GLU A 187 -37.07 10.65 9.89
CA GLU A 187 -37.61 11.10 8.61
C GLU A 187 -37.25 9.98 7.60
N GLY A 188 -38.25 9.14 7.33
CA GLY A 188 -38.22 8.27 6.20
C GLY A 188 -38.08 9.11 4.94
N PRO A 189 -37.51 8.59 3.85
CA PRO A 189 -37.39 9.31 2.58
C PRO A 189 -38.79 9.47 1.98
N GLY A 190 -39.48 10.50 2.38
CA GLY A 190 -40.85 10.87 1.97
C GLY A 190 -40.88 12.29 1.49
N ALA A 191 -40.91 12.42 0.17
CA ALA A 191 -41.49 13.50 -0.61
C ALA A 191 -41.10 14.96 -0.28
N GLY A 192 -40.25 15.54 -1.13
CA GLY A 192 -40.51 16.89 -1.63
C GLY A 192 -40.00 18.05 -0.78
N GLY A 193 -38.70 18.23 -0.78
CA GLY A 193 -38.11 19.51 -0.44
C GLY A 193 -36.76 19.65 -1.16
N ARG A 194 -36.77 20.24 -2.34
CA ARG A 194 -35.56 20.70 -3.04
C ARG A 194 -34.90 21.77 -2.18
N SER A 195 -34.06 21.36 -1.24
CA SER A 195 -33.07 22.27 -0.68
C SER A 195 -32.03 22.52 -1.79
N LYS A 196 -32.03 23.71 -2.34
CA LYS A 196 -30.92 24.21 -3.17
C LYS A 196 -29.69 24.22 -2.26
N ARG A 197 -28.79 23.25 -2.43
CA ARG A 197 -27.41 23.39 -1.93
C ARG A 197 -26.84 24.62 -2.61
N ALA A 198 -26.44 25.59 -1.85
CA ALA A 198 -25.58 26.64 -2.35
C ALA A 198 -24.28 25.96 -2.84
N ARG A 199 -24.00 26.04 -4.12
CA ARG A 199 -22.69 25.72 -4.68
C ARG A 199 -21.72 26.68 -4.03
N SER A 200 -20.64 26.16 -3.49
CA SER A 200 -19.49 26.98 -3.13
C SER A 200 -18.81 27.43 -4.41
N ASP A 201 -18.30 28.65 -4.44
CA ASP A 201 -17.65 29.26 -5.60
C ASP A 201 -16.42 28.48 -6.09
N ASP A 202 -15.89 27.56 -5.26
CA ASP A 202 -14.76 26.67 -5.59
C ASP A 202 -15.13 25.55 -6.58
N ASP A 203 -16.41 25.16 -6.70
CA ASP A 203 -16.84 24.09 -7.63
C ASP A 203 -16.96 24.62 -9.09
N GLU A 204 -16.97 25.94 -9.32
CA GLU A 204 -17.09 26.52 -10.67
C GLU A 204 -15.74 26.63 -11.39
N GLU A 205 -14.62 26.74 -10.66
CA GLU A 205 -13.30 26.80 -11.27
C GLU A 205 -12.85 25.46 -11.87
N ASP A 206 -13.20 24.35 -11.24
CA ASP A 206 -12.83 23.00 -11.71
C ASP A 206 -13.61 22.60 -12.99
N ASP A 207 -14.86 23.01 -13.13
CA ASP A 207 -15.68 22.75 -14.33
C ASP A 207 -15.22 23.55 -15.55
N GLU A 208 -14.65 24.72 -15.36
CA GLU A 208 -14.12 25.58 -16.44
C GLU A 208 -12.77 25.06 -16.95
N GLU A 209 -11.91 24.53 -16.09
CA GLU A 209 -10.62 23.95 -16.48
C GLU A 209 -10.82 22.65 -17.27
N TRP A 210 -11.84 21.86 -16.93
CA TRP A 210 -12.17 20.62 -17.63
C TRP A 210 -12.73 20.87 -19.05
N LYS A 211 -13.49 21.95 -19.26
CA LYS A 211 -14.00 22.36 -20.56
C LYS A 211 -12.88 22.85 -21.49
N ARG A 212 -11.92 23.61 -20.99
CA ARG A 212 -10.78 24.12 -21.80
C ARG A 212 -9.87 23.01 -22.31
N ARG A 213 -9.72 21.91 -21.55
CA ARG A 213 -8.94 20.74 -22.00
C ARG A 213 -9.59 19.95 -23.12
N ARG A 214 -10.91 20.00 -23.26
CA ARG A 214 -11.64 19.28 -24.31
C ARG A 214 -11.69 20.03 -25.65
N GLU A 215 -11.53 21.32 -25.66
CA GLU A 215 -11.56 22.14 -26.85
C GLU A 215 -10.19 22.33 -27.52
N GLY A 216 -9.09 21.89 -26.85
CA GLY A 216 -7.72 22.01 -27.33
C GLY A 216 -7.19 20.86 -28.20
N ASP A 217 -7.87 19.72 -28.25
CA ASP A 217 -7.42 18.52 -28.99
C ASP A 217 -8.10 18.33 -30.35
N GLY A 218 -8.54 19.40 -30.97
CA GLY A 218 -9.25 19.41 -32.26
C GLY A 218 -8.67 20.37 -33.32
N GLU A 219 -7.34 20.27 -33.61
CA GLU A 219 -6.73 20.73 -34.86
C GLU A 219 -5.49 19.89 -35.21
#